data_2d52bcc223a85439ac91dcabb805fd2c
#
_entry.id   2d52bcc223a85439ac91dcabb805fd2c
#
_cell.length_a   1.000
_cell.length_b   1.000
_cell.length_c   1.000
_cell.angle_alpha   90.00
_cell.angle_beta   90.00
_cell.angle_gamma   90.00
#
_symmetry.space_group_name_H-M   'P 1'
#
loop_
_entity.id
_entity.type
_entity.pdbx_description
1 polymer ?
#
loop_
_entity_poly.entity_id
_entity_poly.type
_entity_poly.pdbx_seq_one_letter_code
_entity_poly.pdbx_strand_id
1 'polypeptide(L)'
;VTTKVSEQAISKQTISEETIGQFRASLVSMDRSIDNAARVDLLRALEELKASCAGAQALLAADLDTVTRKDRGERGVPRSYQGRGINAQIALARRESAWFGTQHLNLARALNDEMPHTLRLLVRGSISEHQATILMRETACLTVQDRAALDREFCCDAAILDGCGTHQLTERIRARTAEIDADSVARRARKAVRDRRVTSRPAPDTMCWLNVLLPAAAGTVVYATLGRDADSVLAGGDERTRAQIMADLLVERVTGIGRATPTPVTVNLIVSDQSLLGDGSDPAHVHGYGPVPAAIAREWITLSGEDSETMTTIRRLYARPDTGALTAMESTARTFPKGLARLIELRDRSCRTPWCDAPVRHRDHIRDHSRGGLTSAANGAGLCAACNYAKQGSDWSAEPVPGTRHTFTTTTPTGHRYSSEAPPLPTPWAGPDAA
;
A
#
# COMPACT_ATOMS: atom_id res chain seq x y z
N VAL A 1 -28.76 -5.39 42.68
CA VAL A 1 -29.28 -6.65 42.11
C VAL A 1 -28.32 -6.98 40.95
N THR A 2 -27.37 -7.87 41.24
CA THR A 2 -26.33 -8.32 40.31
C THR A 2 -26.91 -9.42 39.44
N THR A 3 -27.26 -9.09 38.21
CA THR A 3 -27.67 -10.09 37.21
C THR A 3 -26.41 -10.80 36.68
N LYS A 4 -26.20 -12.03 37.16
CA LYS A 4 -25.23 -12.96 36.53
C LYS A 4 -25.75 -13.27 35.11
N VAL A 5 -25.09 -12.71 34.10
CA VAL A 5 -25.23 -13.18 32.73
C VAL A 5 -24.52 -14.53 32.67
N SER A 6 -25.32 -15.60 32.58
CA SER A 6 -24.84 -16.96 32.35
C SER A 6 -24.04 -17.01 31.05
N GLU A 7 -22.82 -17.56 31.11
CA GLU A 7 -22.09 -18.01 29.94
C GLU A 7 -22.87 -19.11 29.23
N GLN A 8 -23.82 -18.72 28.37
CA GLN A 8 -24.40 -19.67 27.43
C GLN A 8 -23.31 -20.08 26.47
N ALA A 9 -23.02 -21.36 26.40
CA ALA A 9 -22.17 -21.98 25.41
C ALA A 9 -22.62 -21.50 24.02
N ILE A 10 -21.87 -20.59 23.41
CA ILE A 10 -22.08 -20.15 22.03
C ILE A 10 -21.85 -21.39 21.18
N SER A 11 -22.92 -22.00 20.68
CA SER A 11 -22.81 -23.07 19.70
C SER A 11 -21.95 -22.52 18.52
N LYS A 12 -20.96 -23.30 18.05
CA LYS A 12 -20.16 -22.96 16.91
C LYS A 12 -21.05 -22.81 15.69
N GLN A 13 -21.57 -21.62 15.47
CA GLN A 13 -22.39 -21.30 14.32
C GLN A 13 -21.41 -21.02 13.17
N THR A 14 -21.45 -21.85 12.12
CA THR A 14 -20.64 -21.65 10.94
C THR A 14 -21.16 -20.41 10.19
N ILE A 15 -20.42 -19.31 10.22
CA ILE A 15 -20.73 -18.12 9.41
C ILE A 15 -20.41 -18.49 7.96
N SER A 16 -21.43 -18.51 7.09
CA SER A 16 -21.28 -18.75 5.66
C SER A 16 -21.17 -17.44 4.86
N GLU A 17 -20.65 -17.52 3.63
CA GLU A 17 -20.68 -16.37 2.69
C GLU A 17 -22.12 -15.89 2.45
N GLU A 18 -23.10 -16.79 2.45
CA GLU A 18 -24.51 -16.45 2.30
C GLU A 18 -25.00 -15.58 3.47
N THR A 19 -24.68 -15.94 4.72
CA THR A 19 -25.03 -15.15 5.90
C THR A 19 -24.42 -13.76 5.84
N ILE A 20 -23.15 -13.66 5.43
CA ILE A 20 -22.47 -12.37 5.23
C ILE A 20 -23.15 -11.59 4.11
N GLY A 21 -23.54 -12.26 3.03
CA GLY A 21 -24.27 -11.66 1.91
C GLY A 21 -25.61 -11.06 2.32
N GLN A 22 -26.40 -11.77 3.11
CA GLN A 22 -27.69 -11.31 3.64
C GLN A 22 -27.50 -10.08 4.54
N PHE A 23 -26.52 -10.11 5.45
CA PHE A 23 -26.23 -8.96 6.30
C PHE A 23 -25.81 -7.74 5.48
N ARG A 24 -24.95 -7.93 4.46
CA ARG A 24 -24.55 -6.84 3.54
C ARG A 24 -25.75 -6.26 2.78
N ALA A 25 -26.69 -7.08 2.34
CA ALA A 25 -27.94 -6.62 1.71
C ALA A 25 -28.78 -5.79 2.69
N SER A 26 -28.86 -6.19 3.95
CA SER A 26 -29.56 -5.41 4.99
C SER A 26 -28.92 -4.04 5.23
N LEU A 27 -27.59 -3.92 5.14
CA LEU A 27 -26.91 -2.62 5.24
C LEU A 27 -27.24 -1.69 4.05
N VAL A 28 -27.39 -2.25 2.85
CA VAL A 28 -27.75 -1.47 1.64
C VAL A 28 -29.19 -0.94 1.75
N SER A 29 -30.10 -1.72 2.31
CA SER A 29 -31.52 -1.38 2.47
C SER A 29 -31.86 -0.73 3.83
N MET A 30 -30.84 -0.29 4.57
CA MET A 30 -31.01 0.31 5.90
C MET A 30 -31.92 1.54 5.85
N ASP A 31 -32.95 1.55 6.69
CA ASP A 31 -33.77 2.73 6.91
C ASP A 31 -32.98 3.83 7.62
N ARG A 32 -32.92 5.00 7.00
CA ARG A 32 -32.23 6.20 7.53
C ARG A 32 -33.20 7.22 8.13
N SER A 33 -34.52 6.91 8.16
CA SER A 33 -35.58 7.76 8.73
C SER A 33 -35.63 7.60 10.25
N ILE A 34 -34.47 7.68 10.92
CA ILE A 34 -34.30 7.54 12.36
C ILE A 34 -33.83 8.86 12.96
N ASP A 35 -33.98 9.04 14.27
CA ASP A 35 -33.50 10.23 14.96
C ASP A 35 -31.96 10.30 15.06
N ASN A 36 -31.42 11.43 15.52
CA ASN A 36 -29.96 11.62 15.58
C ASN A 36 -29.30 10.77 16.65
N ALA A 37 -29.96 10.45 17.77
CA ALA A 37 -29.40 9.58 18.79
C ALA A 37 -29.24 8.15 18.26
N ALA A 38 -30.27 7.61 17.62
CA ALA A 38 -30.22 6.31 16.95
C ALA A 38 -29.17 6.26 15.83
N ARG A 39 -28.93 7.38 15.10
CA ARG A 39 -27.85 7.46 14.10
C ARG A 39 -26.49 7.28 14.76
N VAL A 40 -26.21 7.95 15.88
CA VAL A 40 -24.95 7.84 16.61
C VAL A 40 -24.76 6.44 17.18
N ASP A 41 -25.81 5.85 17.74
CA ASP A 41 -25.75 4.48 18.26
C ASP A 41 -25.46 3.46 17.15
N LEU A 42 -26.10 3.62 15.98
CA LEU A 42 -25.86 2.75 14.83
C LEU A 42 -24.44 2.92 14.25
N LEU A 43 -23.91 4.15 14.20
CA LEU A 43 -22.53 4.40 13.81
C LEU A 43 -21.54 3.67 14.74
N ARG A 44 -21.77 3.72 16.06
CA ARG A 44 -20.96 2.97 17.04
C ARG A 44 -21.04 1.46 16.80
N ALA A 45 -22.26 0.91 16.68
CA ALA A 45 -22.46 -0.51 16.46
C ALA A 45 -21.79 -1.01 15.16
N LEU A 46 -21.82 -0.21 14.10
CA LEU A 46 -21.12 -0.53 12.85
C LEU A 46 -19.60 -0.49 12.99
N GLU A 47 -19.04 0.41 13.82
CA GLU A 47 -17.60 0.43 14.09
C GLU A 47 -17.17 -0.79 14.93
N GLU A 48 -17.95 -1.18 15.93
CA GLU A 48 -17.76 -2.41 16.71
C GLU A 48 -17.82 -3.66 15.79
N LEU A 49 -18.77 -3.70 14.86
CA LEU A 49 -18.85 -4.78 13.87
C LEU A 49 -17.64 -4.82 12.94
N LYS A 50 -17.14 -3.67 12.46
CA LYS A 50 -15.91 -3.60 11.66
C LYS A 50 -14.71 -4.20 12.40
N ALA A 51 -14.60 -3.89 13.69
CA ALA A 51 -13.56 -4.45 14.53
C ALA A 51 -13.72 -5.98 14.68
N SER A 52 -14.94 -6.46 14.93
CA SER A 52 -15.24 -7.89 15.00
C SER A 52 -14.92 -8.62 13.69
N CYS A 53 -15.25 -8.02 12.54
CA CYS A 53 -14.87 -8.53 11.23
C CYS A 53 -13.34 -8.63 11.06
N ALA A 54 -12.59 -7.61 11.51
CA ALA A 54 -11.13 -7.63 11.45
C ALA A 54 -10.55 -8.75 12.34
N GLY A 55 -11.13 -8.98 13.53
CA GLY A 55 -10.76 -10.09 14.41
C GLY A 55 -11.01 -11.47 13.75
N ALA A 56 -12.17 -11.65 13.13
CA ALA A 56 -12.48 -12.87 12.37
C ALA A 56 -11.53 -13.08 11.18
N GLN A 57 -11.22 -12.03 10.45
CA GLN A 57 -10.25 -12.08 9.36
C GLN A 57 -8.84 -12.45 9.85
N ALA A 58 -8.43 -11.95 11.02
CA ALA A 58 -7.14 -12.32 11.62
C ALA A 58 -7.10 -13.82 11.99
N LEU A 59 -8.15 -14.38 12.57
CA LEU A 59 -8.27 -15.82 12.83
C LEU A 59 -8.14 -16.64 11.56
N LEU A 60 -8.91 -16.31 10.52
CA LEU A 60 -8.87 -17.01 9.23
C LEU A 60 -7.50 -16.90 8.55
N ALA A 61 -6.82 -15.76 8.68
CA ALA A 61 -5.47 -15.56 8.15
C ALA A 61 -4.43 -16.40 8.90
N ALA A 62 -4.54 -16.55 10.21
CA ALA A 62 -3.69 -17.40 11.03
C ALA A 62 -3.89 -18.89 10.69
N ASP A 63 -5.14 -19.31 10.53
CA ASP A 63 -5.48 -20.67 10.10
C ASP A 63 -4.93 -20.99 8.71
N LEU A 64 -5.11 -20.07 7.75
CA LEU A 64 -4.57 -20.21 6.40
C LEU A 64 -3.04 -20.37 6.41
N ASP A 65 -2.34 -19.59 7.24
CA ASP A 65 -0.88 -19.71 7.38
C ASP A 65 -0.47 -21.06 7.97
N THR A 66 -1.13 -21.47 9.05
CA THR A 66 -0.83 -22.72 9.76
C THR A 66 -1.08 -23.93 8.87
N VAL A 67 -2.24 -24.02 8.26
CA VAL A 67 -2.62 -25.15 7.39
C VAL A 67 -1.73 -25.21 6.15
N THR A 68 -1.49 -24.05 5.50
CA THR A 68 -0.64 -24.01 4.30
C THR A 68 0.80 -24.43 4.61
N ARG A 69 1.37 -23.98 5.74
CA ARG A 69 2.72 -24.37 6.16
C ARG A 69 2.83 -25.86 6.46
N LYS A 70 1.84 -26.40 7.15
CA LYS A 70 1.76 -27.82 7.47
C LYS A 70 1.71 -28.66 6.18
N ASP A 71 0.78 -28.40 5.28
CA ASP A 71 0.64 -29.09 4.00
C ASP A 71 1.93 -29.05 3.17
N ARG A 72 2.55 -27.85 3.06
CA ARG A 72 3.82 -27.72 2.34
C ARG A 72 4.97 -28.46 3.02
N GLY A 73 4.98 -28.51 4.36
CA GLY A 73 5.95 -29.29 5.12
C GLY A 73 5.81 -30.79 4.85
N GLU A 74 4.58 -31.30 4.84
CA GLU A 74 4.28 -32.70 4.51
C GLU A 74 4.68 -33.06 3.07
N ARG A 75 4.61 -32.09 2.14
CA ARG A 75 5.09 -32.23 0.75
C ARG A 75 6.61 -32.04 0.60
N GLY A 76 7.36 -31.89 1.69
CA GLY A 76 8.82 -31.74 1.68
C GLY A 76 9.34 -30.35 1.29
N VAL A 77 8.50 -29.32 1.27
CA VAL A 77 8.94 -27.96 1.00
C VAL A 77 9.81 -27.43 2.14
N PRO A 78 11.02 -26.91 1.87
CA PRO A 78 11.90 -26.39 2.92
C PRO A 78 11.20 -25.31 3.76
N ARG A 79 11.45 -25.31 5.09
CA ARG A 79 10.77 -24.42 6.06
C ARG A 79 10.80 -22.94 5.67
N SER A 80 11.89 -22.47 5.07
CA SER A 80 12.04 -21.07 4.60
C SER A 80 11.10 -20.70 3.45
N TYR A 81 10.56 -21.68 2.75
CA TYR A 81 9.64 -21.47 1.60
C TYR A 81 8.19 -21.80 1.91
N GLN A 82 7.88 -22.47 3.02
CA GLN A 82 6.53 -22.89 3.37
C GLN A 82 5.54 -21.72 3.48
N GLY A 83 5.99 -20.55 3.93
CA GLY A 83 5.16 -19.34 4.07
C GLY A 83 5.09 -18.44 2.83
N ARG A 84 5.77 -18.80 1.73
CA ARG A 84 5.86 -17.92 0.54
C ARG A 84 4.49 -17.71 -0.09
N GLY A 85 4.12 -16.46 -0.33
CA GLY A 85 2.89 -16.06 -1.03
C GLY A 85 1.61 -16.11 -0.19
N ILE A 86 1.63 -16.52 1.08
CA ILE A 86 0.44 -16.51 1.96
C ILE A 86 -0.04 -15.07 2.17
N ASN A 87 0.88 -14.16 2.49
CA ASN A 87 0.58 -12.74 2.63
C ASN A 87 -0.02 -12.12 1.35
N ALA A 88 0.41 -12.58 0.17
CA ALA A 88 -0.14 -12.10 -1.10
C ALA A 88 -1.58 -12.60 -1.34
N GLN A 89 -1.90 -13.83 -0.93
CA GLN A 89 -3.28 -14.33 -0.97
C GLN A 89 -4.20 -13.52 -0.05
N ILE A 90 -3.75 -13.21 1.16
CA ILE A 90 -4.49 -12.36 2.10
C ILE A 90 -4.72 -10.96 1.51
N ALA A 91 -3.67 -10.36 0.92
CA ALA A 91 -3.77 -9.06 0.26
C ALA A 91 -4.82 -9.05 -0.86
N LEU A 92 -4.78 -10.03 -1.75
CA LEU A 92 -5.73 -10.17 -2.86
C LEU A 92 -7.17 -10.37 -2.37
N ALA A 93 -7.37 -11.20 -1.34
CA ALA A 93 -8.68 -11.43 -0.75
C ALA A 93 -9.25 -10.17 -0.10
N ARG A 94 -8.41 -9.36 0.53
CA ARG A 94 -8.78 -8.07 1.15
C ARG A 94 -8.80 -6.90 0.17
N ARG A 95 -8.41 -7.11 -1.09
CA ARG A 95 -8.27 -6.07 -2.13
C ARG A 95 -7.27 -4.98 -1.75
N GLU A 96 -6.12 -5.40 -1.25
CA GLU A 96 -5.07 -4.52 -0.74
C GLU A 96 -3.72 -4.86 -1.39
N SER A 97 -2.72 -3.98 -1.18
CA SER A 97 -1.35 -4.23 -1.67
C SER A 97 -0.67 -5.35 -0.87
N ALA A 98 0.36 -5.97 -1.45
CA ALA A 98 1.15 -7.02 -0.82
C ALA A 98 1.81 -6.57 0.50
N TRP A 99 2.06 -5.27 0.68
CA TRP A 99 2.56 -4.71 1.92
C TRP A 99 1.52 -4.83 3.04
N PHE A 100 0.26 -4.46 2.79
CA PHE A 100 -0.83 -4.62 3.75
C PHE A 100 -1.08 -6.09 4.07
N GLY A 101 -1.06 -6.99 3.08
CA GLY A 101 -1.18 -8.42 3.33
C GLY A 101 -0.09 -8.95 4.28
N THR A 102 1.12 -8.40 4.22
CA THR A 102 2.18 -8.75 5.17
C THR A 102 1.87 -8.22 6.57
N GLN A 103 1.33 -6.99 6.69
CA GLN A 103 0.94 -6.43 8.00
C GLN A 103 -0.18 -7.26 8.64
N HIS A 104 -1.23 -7.60 7.87
CA HIS A 104 -2.34 -8.42 8.37
C HIS A 104 -1.90 -9.82 8.81
N LEU A 105 -1.02 -10.47 8.03
CA LEU A 105 -0.49 -11.78 8.42
C LEU A 105 0.35 -11.70 9.70
N ASN A 106 1.17 -10.66 9.86
CA ASN A 106 1.95 -10.45 11.08
C ASN A 106 1.05 -10.19 12.29
N LEU A 107 0.01 -9.37 12.11
CA LEU A 107 -1.00 -9.13 13.14
C LEU A 107 -1.73 -10.43 13.52
N ALA A 108 -2.20 -11.19 12.53
CA ALA A 108 -2.90 -12.45 12.73
C ALA A 108 -2.08 -13.44 13.56
N ARG A 109 -0.81 -13.63 13.23
CA ARG A 109 0.10 -14.51 13.99
C ARG A 109 0.29 -14.02 15.42
N ALA A 110 0.58 -12.73 15.60
CA ALA A 110 0.80 -12.18 16.93
C ALA A 110 -0.43 -12.30 17.81
N LEU A 111 -1.61 -12.01 17.28
CA LEU A 111 -2.87 -12.12 18.01
C LEU A 111 -3.21 -13.57 18.37
N ASN A 112 -3.02 -14.50 17.43
CA ASN A 112 -3.34 -15.90 17.63
C ASN A 112 -2.37 -16.59 18.59
N ASP A 113 -1.05 -16.33 18.45
CA ASP A 113 -0.02 -17.11 19.14
C ASP A 113 0.41 -16.47 20.46
N GLU A 114 0.35 -15.12 20.59
CA GLU A 114 1.01 -14.40 21.68
C GLU A 114 0.10 -13.40 22.41
N MET A 115 -1.03 -12.95 21.82
CA MET A 115 -1.87 -11.86 22.34
C MET A 115 -3.37 -12.21 22.39
N PRO A 116 -3.76 -13.24 23.14
CA PRO A 116 -5.15 -13.73 23.15
C PRO A 116 -6.14 -12.73 23.79
N HIS A 117 -5.71 -11.85 24.70
CA HIS A 117 -6.59 -10.84 25.29
C HIS A 117 -6.90 -9.72 24.29
N THR A 118 -5.90 -9.23 23.56
CA THR A 118 -6.10 -8.29 22.45
C THR A 118 -7.01 -8.88 21.38
N LEU A 119 -6.79 -10.14 20.98
CA LEU A 119 -7.65 -10.82 20.01
C LEU A 119 -9.11 -10.87 20.49
N ARG A 120 -9.32 -11.22 21.76
CA ARG A 120 -10.66 -11.27 22.35
C ARG A 120 -11.36 -9.91 22.29
N LEU A 121 -10.68 -8.81 22.64
CA LEU A 121 -11.25 -7.47 22.58
C LEU A 121 -11.56 -7.05 21.12
N LEU A 122 -10.70 -7.39 20.19
CA LEU A 122 -10.91 -7.12 18.76
C LEU A 122 -12.12 -7.88 18.22
N VAL A 123 -12.23 -9.18 18.50
CA VAL A 123 -13.37 -10.01 18.07
C VAL A 123 -14.70 -9.53 18.69
N ARG A 124 -14.66 -9.00 19.92
CA ARG A 124 -15.84 -8.41 20.59
C ARG A 124 -16.19 -7.00 20.11
N GLY A 125 -15.36 -6.39 19.26
CA GLY A 125 -15.58 -5.03 18.80
C GLY A 125 -15.15 -3.94 19.80
N SER A 126 -14.55 -4.32 20.94
CA SER A 126 -14.18 -3.38 21.99
C SER A 126 -12.96 -2.53 21.66
N ILE A 127 -12.12 -2.96 20.73
CA ILE A 127 -10.98 -2.21 20.20
C ILE A 127 -10.96 -2.30 18.67
N SER A 128 -10.43 -1.29 18.02
CA SER A 128 -10.25 -1.28 16.56
C SER A 128 -9.04 -2.12 16.12
N GLU A 129 -9.01 -2.54 14.84
CA GLU A 129 -7.83 -3.19 14.21
C GLU A 129 -6.58 -2.31 14.33
N HIS A 130 -6.74 -0.98 14.27
CA HIS A 130 -5.66 -0.04 14.43
C HIS A 130 -5.05 -0.08 15.84
N GLN A 131 -5.88 -0.11 16.89
CA GLN A 131 -5.41 -0.25 18.28
C GLN A 131 -4.71 -1.61 18.50
N ALA A 132 -5.26 -2.70 17.98
CA ALA A 132 -4.62 -4.03 18.01
C ALA A 132 -3.25 -4.01 17.29
N THR A 133 -3.16 -3.29 16.16
CA THR A 133 -1.90 -3.11 15.42
C THR A 133 -0.87 -2.30 16.22
N ILE A 134 -1.28 -1.27 16.96
CA ILE A 134 -0.39 -0.50 17.85
C ILE A 134 0.14 -1.44 18.96
N LEU A 135 -0.73 -2.16 19.65
CA LEU A 135 -0.36 -3.12 20.69
C LEU A 135 0.69 -4.13 20.16
N MET A 136 0.41 -4.76 19.04
CA MET A 136 1.31 -5.73 18.41
C MET A 136 2.66 -5.10 18.03
N ARG A 137 2.64 -3.92 17.40
CA ARG A 137 3.84 -3.28 16.87
C ARG A 137 4.78 -2.77 17.97
N GLU A 138 4.21 -2.12 18.99
CA GLU A 138 5.03 -1.53 20.05
C GLU A 138 5.64 -2.59 20.98
N THR A 139 5.03 -3.78 21.09
CA THR A 139 5.53 -4.91 21.88
C THR A 139 6.41 -5.91 21.11
N ALA A 140 6.64 -5.70 19.80
CA ALA A 140 7.29 -6.66 18.90
C ALA A 140 8.77 -6.99 19.26
N CYS A 141 9.40 -6.26 20.18
CA CYS A 141 10.77 -6.55 20.66
C CYS A 141 10.81 -7.39 21.92
N LEU A 142 9.68 -7.59 22.58
CA LEU A 142 9.59 -8.38 23.82
C LEU A 142 9.66 -9.89 23.53
N THR A 143 9.99 -10.66 24.56
CA THR A 143 9.83 -12.11 24.52
C THR A 143 8.35 -12.48 24.44
N VAL A 144 8.02 -13.70 24.00
CA VAL A 144 6.64 -14.20 23.96
C VAL A 144 5.97 -14.10 25.33
N GLN A 145 6.70 -14.41 26.42
CA GLN A 145 6.21 -14.37 27.80
C GLN A 145 5.91 -12.94 28.26
N ASP A 146 6.84 -12.01 28.01
CA ASP A 146 6.66 -10.61 28.39
C ASP A 146 5.54 -9.95 27.58
N ARG A 147 5.43 -10.30 26.29
CA ARG A 147 4.35 -9.83 25.44
C ARG A 147 2.98 -10.34 25.92
N ALA A 148 2.88 -11.60 26.29
CA ALA A 148 1.66 -12.18 26.85
C ALA A 148 1.28 -11.57 28.22
N ALA A 149 2.27 -11.20 29.03
CA ALA A 149 2.05 -10.49 30.29
C ALA A 149 1.49 -9.08 30.05
N LEU A 150 2.08 -8.35 29.09
CA LEU A 150 1.61 -7.02 28.70
C LEU A 150 0.25 -7.06 28.01
N ASP A 151 -0.02 -8.05 27.16
CA ASP A 151 -1.32 -8.31 26.58
C ASP A 151 -2.41 -8.47 27.66
N ARG A 152 -2.12 -9.22 28.72
CA ARG A 152 -3.02 -9.35 29.86
C ARG A 152 -3.17 -8.02 30.61
N GLU A 153 -2.07 -7.32 30.90
CA GLU A 153 -2.08 -6.06 31.64
C GLU A 153 -2.97 -5.01 30.96
N PHE A 154 -2.89 -4.86 29.63
CA PHE A 154 -3.63 -3.83 28.89
C PHE A 154 -5.00 -4.30 28.39
N CYS A 155 -5.22 -5.58 28.18
CA CYS A 155 -6.38 -6.11 27.44
C CYS A 155 -7.18 -7.17 28.19
N CYS A 156 -6.92 -7.40 29.50
CA CYS A 156 -7.77 -8.30 30.29
C CYS A 156 -9.20 -7.76 30.46
N ASP A 157 -9.35 -6.45 30.49
CA ASP A 157 -10.63 -5.73 30.55
C ASP A 157 -10.63 -4.58 29.53
N ALA A 158 -11.75 -4.44 28.79
CA ALA A 158 -11.94 -3.35 27.82
C ALA A 158 -11.90 -1.97 28.48
N ALA A 159 -12.35 -1.83 29.72
CA ALA A 159 -12.36 -0.58 30.47
C ALA A 159 -10.96 0.05 30.62
N ILE A 160 -9.89 -0.72 30.56
CA ILE A 160 -8.50 -0.23 30.65
C ILE A 160 -8.15 0.68 29.45
N LEU A 161 -8.76 0.41 28.30
CA LEU A 161 -8.52 1.14 27.05
C LEU A 161 -9.66 2.11 26.69
N ASP A 162 -10.73 2.13 27.48
CA ASP A 162 -11.87 3.00 27.22
C ASP A 162 -11.45 4.47 27.29
N GLY A 163 -11.89 5.28 26.33
CA GLY A 163 -11.51 6.67 26.19
C GLY A 163 -10.03 6.94 25.83
N CYS A 164 -9.21 5.89 25.66
CA CYS A 164 -7.80 6.04 25.35
C CYS A 164 -7.55 6.34 23.87
N GLY A 165 -7.08 7.53 23.55
CA GLY A 165 -6.67 7.91 22.19
C GLY A 165 -5.43 7.14 21.72
N THR A 166 -5.27 6.99 20.41
CA THR A 166 -4.16 6.20 19.80
C THR A 166 -2.78 6.70 20.16
N HIS A 167 -2.58 8.01 20.32
CA HIS A 167 -1.31 8.58 20.77
C HIS A 167 -1.01 8.17 22.22
N GLN A 168 -1.96 8.36 23.13
CA GLN A 168 -1.83 7.99 24.53
C GLN A 168 -1.61 6.47 24.70
N LEU A 169 -2.32 5.64 23.94
CA LEU A 169 -2.11 4.20 23.92
C LEU A 169 -0.67 3.85 23.51
N THR A 170 -0.18 4.47 22.45
CA THR A 170 1.19 4.27 21.95
C THR A 170 2.23 4.64 23.02
N GLU A 171 2.06 5.79 23.69
CA GLU A 171 2.98 6.25 24.73
C GLU A 171 2.99 5.30 25.94
N ARG A 172 1.80 4.90 26.43
CA ARG A 172 1.67 3.96 27.56
C ARG A 172 2.34 2.63 27.28
N ILE A 173 2.12 2.05 26.08
CA ILE A 173 2.72 0.77 25.72
C ILE A 173 4.23 0.90 25.55
N ARG A 174 4.72 1.98 24.92
CA ARG A 174 6.17 2.23 24.77
C ARG A 174 6.87 2.37 26.11
N ALA A 175 6.31 3.14 27.02
CA ALA A 175 6.85 3.31 28.36
C ALA A 175 6.94 1.94 29.08
N ARG A 176 5.84 1.19 29.05
CA ARG A 176 5.81 -0.12 29.71
C ARG A 176 6.74 -1.15 29.07
N THR A 177 6.84 -1.16 27.72
CA THR A 177 7.77 -2.02 27.00
C THR A 177 9.23 -1.70 27.37
N ALA A 178 9.57 -0.42 27.50
CA ALA A 178 10.91 0.00 27.92
C ALA A 178 11.23 -0.34 29.37
N GLU A 179 10.26 -0.33 30.27
CA GLU A 179 10.40 -0.80 31.66
C GLU A 179 10.67 -2.30 31.74
N ILE A 180 10.02 -3.10 30.90
CA ILE A 180 10.16 -4.56 30.87
C ILE A 180 11.52 -4.96 30.27
N ASP A 181 11.92 -4.41 29.12
CA ASP A 181 13.17 -4.74 28.44
C ASP A 181 13.76 -3.55 27.67
N ALA A 182 14.45 -2.68 28.39
CA ALA A 182 15.13 -1.51 27.82
C ALA A 182 16.21 -1.89 26.80
N ASP A 183 16.89 -3.03 26.97
CA ASP A 183 17.93 -3.49 26.06
C ASP A 183 17.39 -3.94 24.71
N SER A 184 16.27 -4.66 24.70
CA SER A 184 15.58 -5.05 23.46
C SER A 184 15.04 -3.85 22.71
N VAL A 185 14.47 -2.87 23.43
CA VAL A 185 14.03 -1.59 22.84
C VAL A 185 15.21 -0.86 22.20
N ALA A 186 16.34 -0.75 22.91
CA ALA A 186 17.56 -0.12 22.39
C ALA A 186 18.14 -0.86 21.18
N ARG A 187 18.18 -2.20 21.19
CA ARG A 187 18.61 -3.02 20.03
C ARG A 187 17.71 -2.79 18.83
N ARG A 188 16.38 -2.77 19.04
CA ARG A 188 15.39 -2.48 17.97
C ARG A 188 15.59 -1.09 17.40
N ALA A 189 15.76 -0.06 18.24
CA ALA A 189 16.03 1.29 17.80
C ALA A 189 17.30 1.39 16.95
N ARG A 190 18.40 0.75 17.38
CA ARG A 190 19.65 0.69 16.59
C ARG A 190 19.46 -0.01 15.25
N LYS A 191 18.67 -1.09 15.18
CA LYS A 191 18.36 -1.78 13.92
C LYS A 191 17.49 -0.90 13.01
N ALA A 192 16.50 -0.19 13.55
CA ALA A 192 15.60 0.70 12.80
C ALA A 192 16.32 1.83 12.09
N VAL A 193 17.52 2.23 12.55
CA VAL A 193 18.37 3.20 11.83
C VAL A 193 18.71 2.75 10.42
N ARG A 194 18.73 1.44 10.13
CA ARG A 194 18.99 0.87 8.80
C ARG A 194 17.81 1.07 7.84
N ASP A 195 16.61 1.31 8.37
CA ASP A 195 15.39 1.50 7.60
C ASP A 195 15.19 2.95 7.11
N ARG A 196 16.18 3.83 7.34
CA ARG A 196 16.17 5.22 6.84
C ARG A 196 15.89 5.23 5.35
N ARG A 197 14.95 6.06 4.94
CA ARG A 197 14.58 6.18 3.53
C ARG A 197 13.90 7.50 3.23
N VAL A 198 13.95 7.87 1.97
CA VAL A 198 13.13 8.93 1.39
C VAL A 198 12.15 8.27 0.43
N THR A 199 10.89 8.64 0.52
CA THR A 199 9.83 8.15 -0.39
C THR A 199 9.00 9.32 -0.88
N SER A 200 8.55 9.23 -2.12
CA SER A 200 7.69 10.20 -2.77
C SER A 200 6.37 9.51 -3.15
N ARG A 201 5.28 10.21 -3.01
CA ARG A 201 3.96 9.77 -3.49
C ARG A 201 3.17 10.94 -4.03
N PRO A 202 2.37 10.76 -5.08
CA PRO A 202 1.48 11.79 -5.59
C PRO A 202 0.51 12.30 -4.52
N ALA A 203 0.18 13.57 -4.62
CA ALA A 203 -0.87 14.23 -3.85
C ALA A 203 -1.85 14.92 -4.81
N PRO A 204 -3.05 15.29 -4.40
CA PRO A 204 -3.97 16.08 -5.22
C PRO A 204 -3.33 17.35 -5.76
N ASP A 205 -3.89 17.91 -6.82
CA ASP A 205 -3.56 19.22 -7.38
C ASP A 205 -2.09 19.35 -7.84
N THR A 206 -1.57 18.30 -8.47
CA THR A 206 -0.17 18.19 -8.96
C THR A 206 0.89 18.34 -7.86
N MET A 207 0.50 18.16 -6.60
CA MET A 207 1.42 18.15 -5.47
C MET A 207 2.05 16.78 -5.22
N CYS A 208 3.08 16.72 -4.40
CA CYS A 208 3.78 15.50 -4.04
C CYS A 208 4.10 15.47 -2.55
N TRP A 209 3.81 14.35 -1.89
CA TRP A 209 4.28 14.09 -0.54
C TRP A 209 5.70 13.53 -0.59
N LEU A 210 6.65 14.26 -0.02
CA LEU A 210 8.00 13.77 0.26
C LEU A 210 8.06 13.33 1.71
N ASN A 211 8.22 12.02 1.96
CA ASN A 211 8.30 11.47 3.31
C ASN A 211 9.73 11.02 3.59
N VAL A 212 10.28 11.44 4.71
CA VAL A 212 11.62 11.10 5.15
C VAL A 212 11.54 10.35 6.49
N LEU A 213 12.06 9.12 6.53
CA LEU A 213 12.21 8.34 7.77
C LEU A 213 13.65 8.48 8.27
N LEU A 214 13.82 9.12 9.41
CA LEU A 214 15.10 9.41 10.04
C LEU A 214 15.11 8.93 11.50
N PRO A 215 16.31 8.73 12.12
CA PRO A 215 16.43 8.68 13.57
C PRO A 215 15.80 9.93 14.20
N ALA A 216 15.13 9.76 15.35
CA ALA A 216 14.36 10.84 16.00
C ALA A 216 15.19 12.12 16.18
N ALA A 217 16.42 12.02 16.70
CA ALA A 217 17.31 13.16 16.88
C ALA A 217 17.55 13.93 15.56
N ALA A 218 17.87 13.21 14.46
CA ALA A 218 18.11 13.86 13.17
C ALA A 218 16.83 14.52 12.61
N GLY A 219 15.69 13.84 12.71
CA GLY A 219 14.40 14.38 12.27
C GLY A 219 14.02 15.65 13.04
N THR A 220 14.19 15.64 14.37
CA THR A 220 13.93 16.80 15.23
C THR A 220 14.82 17.98 14.87
N VAL A 221 16.13 17.75 14.66
CA VAL A 221 17.07 18.80 14.28
C VAL A 221 16.71 19.42 12.93
N VAL A 222 16.40 18.56 11.92
CA VAL A 222 15.99 19.05 10.58
C VAL A 222 14.74 19.92 10.70
N TYR A 223 13.71 19.43 11.39
CA TYR A 223 12.46 20.18 11.54
C TYR A 223 12.63 21.50 12.32
N ALA A 224 13.37 21.47 13.42
CA ALA A 224 13.66 22.67 14.22
C ALA A 224 14.49 23.69 13.44
N THR A 225 15.46 23.25 12.63
CA THR A 225 16.27 24.14 11.81
C THR A 225 15.43 24.84 10.75
N LEU A 226 14.60 24.08 10.01
CA LEU A 226 13.69 24.66 9.02
C LEU A 226 12.72 25.66 9.67
N GLY A 227 12.19 25.32 10.85
CA GLY A 227 11.30 26.20 11.61
C GLY A 227 11.95 27.50 12.03
N ARG A 228 13.13 27.44 12.66
CA ARG A 228 13.89 28.62 13.09
C ARG A 228 14.20 29.55 11.92
N ASP A 229 14.64 28.98 10.80
CA ASP A 229 15.04 29.77 9.65
C ASP A 229 13.81 30.35 8.93
N ALA A 230 12.67 29.65 8.92
CA ALA A 230 11.40 30.21 8.46
C ALA A 230 10.93 31.38 9.34
N ASP A 231 11.09 31.28 10.67
CA ASP A 231 10.76 32.35 11.60
C ASP A 231 11.62 33.60 11.33
N SER A 232 12.91 33.43 10.99
CA SER A 232 13.80 34.52 10.59
C SER A 232 13.36 35.22 9.30
N VAL A 233 12.94 34.44 8.29
CA VAL A 233 12.42 34.97 7.02
C VAL A 233 11.13 35.75 7.23
N LEU A 234 10.21 35.25 8.05
CA LEU A 234 8.97 35.95 8.42
C LEU A 234 9.24 37.26 9.13
N ALA A 235 10.21 37.29 10.05
CA ALA A 235 10.60 38.52 10.75
C ALA A 235 11.15 39.58 9.78
N GLY A 236 11.63 39.16 8.61
CA GLY A 236 12.06 40.05 7.50
C GLY A 236 10.91 40.59 6.65
N GLY A 237 9.65 40.28 6.96
CA GLY A 237 8.47 40.78 6.24
C GLY A 237 8.00 39.93 5.05
N ASP A 238 8.38 38.65 4.98
CA ASP A 238 7.90 37.74 3.93
C ASP A 238 6.39 37.46 4.12
N GLU A 239 5.62 37.49 3.03
CA GLU A 239 4.16 37.34 3.06
C GLU A 239 3.70 35.86 3.09
N ARG A 240 4.62 34.90 2.87
CA ARG A 240 4.31 33.46 2.89
C ARG A 240 4.03 32.98 4.31
N THR A 241 3.26 31.90 4.42
CA THR A 241 3.10 31.20 5.69
C THR A 241 4.41 30.50 6.11
N ARG A 242 4.60 30.32 7.41
CA ARG A 242 5.73 29.57 7.96
C ARG A 242 5.92 28.18 7.29
N ALA A 243 4.80 27.48 7.04
CA ALA A 243 4.83 26.16 6.40
C ALA A 243 5.33 26.22 4.95
N GLN A 244 4.92 27.23 4.20
CA GLN A 244 5.39 27.45 2.81
C GLN A 244 6.89 27.75 2.81
N ILE A 245 7.38 28.61 3.68
CA ILE A 245 8.80 28.94 3.79
C ILE A 245 9.62 27.70 4.14
N MET A 246 9.15 26.88 5.12
CA MET A 246 9.83 25.63 5.48
C MET A 246 9.95 24.67 4.29
N ALA A 247 8.90 24.56 3.47
CA ALA A 247 8.90 23.71 2.28
C ALA A 247 9.90 24.23 1.21
N ASP A 248 9.87 25.54 0.95
CA ASP A 248 10.79 26.19 -0.02
C ASP A 248 12.25 26.05 0.43
N LEU A 249 12.55 26.27 1.71
CA LEU A 249 13.88 26.08 2.30
C LEU A 249 14.36 24.62 2.21
N LEU A 250 13.44 23.63 2.37
CA LEU A 250 13.80 22.24 2.19
C LEU A 250 14.21 21.95 0.75
N VAL A 251 13.45 22.45 -0.22
CA VAL A 251 13.76 22.29 -1.64
C VAL A 251 15.11 22.94 -1.97
N GLU A 252 15.30 24.20 -1.58
CA GLU A 252 16.53 24.95 -1.81
C GLU A 252 17.77 24.22 -1.27
N ARG A 253 17.71 23.74 -0.04
CA ARG A 253 18.85 23.06 0.61
C ARG A 253 19.17 21.70 0.03
N VAL A 254 18.17 21.00 -0.49
CA VAL A 254 18.38 19.67 -1.09
C VAL A 254 18.85 19.80 -2.54
N THR A 255 18.30 20.75 -3.29
CA THR A 255 18.61 20.91 -4.72
C THR A 255 19.72 21.93 -4.99
N GLY A 256 20.03 22.83 -4.06
CA GLY A 256 20.89 23.97 -4.26
C GLY A 256 20.25 25.07 -5.14
N ILE A 257 18.98 24.93 -5.50
CA ILE A 257 18.27 25.80 -6.42
C ILE A 257 17.31 26.68 -5.63
N GLY A 258 17.54 27.99 -5.66
CA GLY A 258 16.64 28.96 -5.06
C GLY A 258 15.32 29.07 -5.85
N ARG A 259 14.27 29.55 -5.20
CA ARG A 259 12.90 29.64 -5.73
C ARG A 259 12.78 30.35 -7.10
N ALA A 260 13.68 31.28 -7.41
CA ALA A 260 13.65 32.04 -8.64
C ALA A 260 14.17 31.26 -9.88
N THR A 261 14.76 30.10 -9.65
CA THR A 261 15.35 29.30 -10.72
C THR A 261 14.48 28.09 -11.02
N PRO A 262 14.05 27.84 -12.27
CA PRO A 262 13.37 26.61 -12.63
C PRO A 262 14.19 25.39 -12.22
N THR A 263 13.54 24.41 -11.59
CA THR A 263 14.23 23.19 -11.15
C THR A 263 14.57 22.33 -12.36
N PRO A 264 15.85 22.11 -12.72
CA PRO A 264 16.23 21.23 -13.83
C PRO A 264 15.93 19.78 -13.43
N VAL A 265 14.81 19.25 -13.88
CA VAL A 265 14.39 17.87 -13.59
C VAL A 265 14.18 17.11 -14.89
N THR A 266 14.87 15.97 -15.03
CA THR A 266 14.55 15.03 -16.09
C THR A 266 13.29 14.26 -15.73
N VAL A 267 12.15 14.73 -16.21
CA VAL A 267 10.84 14.07 -16.03
C VAL A 267 10.55 13.22 -17.27
N ASN A 268 10.26 11.92 -17.05
CA ASN A 268 9.74 11.09 -18.13
C ASN A 268 8.23 11.32 -18.26
N LEU A 269 7.83 12.07 -19.26
CA LEU A 269 6.47 12.45 -19.55
C LEU A 269 5.95 11.66 -20.75
N ILE A 270 4.76 11.07 -20.64
CA ILE A 270 4.01 10.49 -21.75
C ILE A 270 2.85 11.44 -22.02
N VAL A 271 2.80 11.99 -23.20
CA VAL A 271 1.78 12.96 -23.62
C VAL A 271 1.40 12.65 -25.08
N SER A 272 0.13 12.85 -25.46
CA SER A 272 -0.26 12.75 -26.87
C SER A 272 0.34 13.91 -27.66
N ASP A 273 0.61 13.70 -28.95
CA ASP A 273 1.10 14.76 -29.87
C ASP A 273 0.07 15.90 -29.97
N GLN A 274 -1.22 15.58 -29.94
CA GLN A 274 -2.30 16.55 -29.95
C GLN A 274 -2.30 17.43 -28.69
N SER A 275 -2.03 16.83 -27.50
CA SER A 275 -1.92 17.58 -26.25
C SER A 275 -0.60 18.32 -26.10
N LEU A 276 0.46 17.88 -26.79
CA LEU A 276 1.77 18.53 -26.76
C LEU A 276 1.86 19.71 -27.73
N LEU A 277 1.43 19.50 -28.97
CA LEU A 277 1.64 20.43 -30.10
C LEU A 277 0.38 21.17 -30.52
N GLY A 278 -0.79 20.76 -30.05
CA GLY A 278 -2.10 21.32 -30.33
C GLY A 278 -2.84 21.76 -29.08
N ASP A 279 -4.14 21.97 -29.23
CA ASP A 279 -5.05 22.38 -28.13
C ASP A 279 -5.67 21.20 -27.38
N GLY A 280 -5.15 19.99 -27.53
CA GLY A 280 -5.63 18.80 -26.84
C GLY A 280 -5.56 18.94 -25.32
N SER A 281 -6.61 18.44 -24.63
CA SER A 281 -6.75 18.49 -23.18
C SER A 281 -6.42 17.14 -22.49
N ASP A 282 -6.02 16.12 -23.27
CA ASP A 282 -5.71 14.80 -22.71
C ASP A 282 -4.60 14.90 -21.69
N PRO A 283 -4.79 14.29 -20.49
CA PRO A 283 -3.77 14.36 -19.45
C PRO A 283 -2.48 13.68 -19.89
N ALA A 284 -1.35 14.31 -19.61
CA ALA A 284 -0.05 13.68 -19.70
C ALA A 284 0.18 12.75 -18.51
N HIS A 285 1.07 11.75 -18.67
CA HIS A 285 1.42 10.84 -17.59
C HIS A 285 2.90 10.98 -17.23
N VAL A 286 3.16 11.33 -15.96
CA VAL A 286 4.50 11.46 -15.40
C VAL A 286 4.92 10.14 -14.76
N HIS A 287 6.06 9.59 -15.21
CA HIS A 287 6.56 8.34 -14.64
C HIS A 287 6.89 8.48 -13.15
N GLY A 288 6.29 7.61 -12.32
CA GLY A 288 6.47 7.62 -10.87
C GLY A 288 5.58 8.62 -10.11
N TYR A 289 4.82 9.45 -10.84
CA TYR A 289 3.87 10.39 -10.24
C TYR A 289 2.41 10.04 -10.60
N GLY A 290 2.11 9.93 -11.91
CA GLY A 290 0.73 9.68 -12.39
C GLY A 290 0.28 10.71 -13.44
N PRO A 291 -1.04 10.83 -13.65
CA PRO A 291 -1.59 11.77 -14.61
C PRO A 291 -1.45 13.22 -14.13
N VAL A 292 -1.17 14.13 -15.07
CA VAL A 292 -1.14 15.59 -14.88
C VAL A 292 -1.90 16.28 -16.01
N PRO A 293 -2.57 17.42 -15.76
CA PRO A 293 -3.23 18.19 -16.81
C PRO A 293 -2.28 18.56 -17.96
N ALA A 294 -2.78 18.52 -19.21
CA ALA A 294 -1.99 18.86 -20.39
C ALA A 294 -1.37 20.26 -20.31
N ALA A 295 -2.06 21.24 -19.76
CA ALA A 295 -1.57 22.60 -19.58
C ALA A 295 -0.32 22.64 -18.68
N ILE A 296 -0.35 21.94 -17.55
CA ILE A 296 0.80 21.83 -16.64
C ILE A 296 1.99 21.11 -17.30
N ALA A 297 1.69 20.04 -18.07
CA ALA A 297 2.73 19.33 -18.80
C ALA A 297 3.42 20.23 -19.85
N ARG A 298 2.65 21.04 -20.59
CA ARG A 298 3.19 22.04 -21.54
C ARG A 298 4.03 23.09 -20.84
N GLU A 299 3.56 23.63 -19.72
CA GLU A 299 4.32 24.59 -18.92
C GLU A 299 5.69 24.03 -18.49
N TRP A 300 5.74 22.81 -17.96
CA TRP A 300 6.99 22.16 -17.58
C TRP A 300 7.94 21.95 -18.76
N ILE A 301 7.42 21.62 -19.95
CA ILE A 301 8.22 21.44 -21.16
C ILE A 301 8.79 22.78 -21.64
N THR A 302 7.98 23.86 -21.61
CA THR A 302 8.41 25.20 -21.98
C THR A 302 9.52 25.70 -21.06
N LEU A 303 9.32 25.63 -19.76
CA LEU A 303 10.31 26.02 -18.75
C LEU A 303 11.63 25.23 -18.90
N SER A 304 11.54 23.94 -19.23
CA SER A 304 12.73 23.10 -19.47
C SER A 304 13.44 23.44 -20.79
N GLY A 305 12.75 24.02 -21.77
CA GLY A 305 13.31 24.43 -23.04
C GLY A 305 14.03 25.77 -22.99
N GLU A 306 13.74 26.60 -21.99
CA GLU A 306 14.38 27.89 -21.75
C GLU A 306 15.72 27.77 -21.01
N ASP A 307 15.94 26.62 -20.34
CA ASP A 307 17.19 26.34 -19.64
C ASP A 307 18.20 25.66 -20.55
N SER A 308 19.32 26.34 -20.80
CA SER A 308 20.41 25.86 -21.68
C SER A 308 21.12 24.60 -21.18
N GLU A 309 20.99 24.24 -19.90
CA GLU A 309 21.58 23.04 -19.31
C GLU A 309 20.64 21.83 -19.34
N THR A 310 19.34 22.04 -19.62
CA THR A 310 18.34 20.96 -19.62
C THR A 310 18.09 20.44 -21.04
N MET A 311 18.50 19.19 -21.29
CA MET A 311 18.25 18.50 -22.57
C MET A 311 16.86 17.84 -22.57
N THR A 312 15.91 18.41 -23.31
CA THR A 312 14.60 17.79 -23.54
C THR A 312 14.68 16.76 -24.67
N THR A 313 14.45 15.48 -24.38
CA THR A 313 14.47 14.40 -25.37
C THR A 313 13.05 13.90 -25.64
N ILE A 314 12.58 14.04 -26.88
CA ILE A 314 11.29 13.51 -27.31
C ILE A 314 11.48 12.09 -27.87
N ARG A 315 10.71 11.12 -27.36
CA ARG A 315 10.63 9.77 -27.89
C ARG A 315 9.20 9.47 -28.32
N ARG A 316 9.02 9.05 -29.55
CA ARG A 316 7.70 8.61 -30.03
C ARG A 316 7.40 7.20 -29.57
N LEU A 317 6.19 7.02 -29.02
CA LEU A 317 5.64 5.73 -28.67
C LEU A 317 4.45 5.45 -29.61
N TYR A 318 4.45 4.26 -30.22
CA TYR A 318 3.36 3.88 -31.12
C TYR A 318 2.34 3.05 -30.36
N ALA A 319 1.12 3.53 -30.30
CA ALA A 319 0.00 2.83 -29.73
C ALA A 319 -1.06 2.55 -30.79
N ARG A 320 -1.86 1.51 -30.59
CA ARG A 320 -3.01 1.23 -31.43
C ARG A 320 -4.07 2.32 -31.20
N PRO A 321 -4.59 2.98 -32.23
CA PRO A 321 -5.52 4.09 -32.07
C PRO A 321 -6.83 3.71 -31.39
N ASP A 322 -7.28 2.49 -31.62
CA ASP A 322 -8.57 1.93 -31.15
C ASP A 322 -8.55 1.52 -29.67
N THR A 323 -7.38 1.11 -29.15
CA THR A 323 -7.27 0.51 -27.80
C THR A 323 -6.22 1.17 -26.91
N GLY A 324 -5.41 2.09 -27.44
CA GLY A 324 -4.24 2.63 -26.74
C GLY A 324 -3.17 1.58 -26.40
N ALA A 325 -3.24 0.38 -26.99
CA ALA A 325 -2.28 -0.69 -26.72
C ALA A 325 -0.93 -0.42 -27.39
N LEU A 326 0.15 -0.47 -26.60
CA LEU A 326 1.52 -0.30 -27.10
C LEU A 326 1.95 -1.53 -27.90
N THR A 327 2.51 -1.36 -29.11
CA THR A 327 2.88 -2.45 -30.01
C THR A 327 4.26 -3.04 -29.65
N ALA A 328 4.45 -4.34 -29.80
CA ALA A 328 5.47 -5.13 -29.13
C ALA A 328 6.58 -5.69 -30.00
N MET A 329 7.72 -6.03 -29.36
CA MET A 329 8.83 -6.82 -29.89
C MET A 329 8.97 -8.14 -29.12
N GLU A 330 9.41 -9.21 -29.80
CA GLU A 330 9.76 -10.49 -29.21
C GLU A 330 11.28 -10.68 -29.13
N SER A 331 11.74 -11.54 -28.20
CA SER A 331 13.16 -11.86 -28.01
C SER A 331 13.33 -13.31 -27.64
N THR A 332 14.39 -13.93 -28.13
CA THR A 332 14.82 -15.29 -27.76
C THR A 332 15.62 -15.34 -26.45
N ALA A 333 16.00 -14.18 -25.92
CA ALA A 333 16.76 -14.11 -24.66
C ALA A 333 15.87 -14.44 -23.45
N ARG A 334 16.40 -15.16 -22.47
CA ARG A 334 15.71 -15.44 -21.19
C ARG A 334 15.36 -14.18 -20.41
N THR A 335 16.21 -13.16 -20.46
CA THR A 335 15.99 -11.87 -19.76
C THR A 335 15.43 -10.86 -20.76
N PHE A 336 14.53 -10.00 -20.28
CA PHE A 336 13.95 -8.95 -21.09
C PHE A 336 15.04 -7.96 -21.56
N PRO A 337 15.30 -7.82 -22.87
CA PRO A 337 16.23 -6.81 -23.41
C PRO A 337 15.81 -5.40 -22.99
N LYS A 338 16.77 -4.47 -22.93
CA LYS A 338 16.52 -3.09 -22.42
C LYS A 338 15.32 -2.39 -23.08
N GLY A 339 15.15 -2.55 -24.40
CA GLY A 339 14.02 -1.96 -25.13
C GLY A 339 12.67 -2.55 -24.70
N LEU A 340 12.58 -3.89 -24.62
CA LEU A 340 11.38 -4.60 -24.20
C LEU A 340 11.08 -4.36 -22.72
N ALA A 341 12.09 -4.35 -21.86
CA ALA A 341 11.96 -4.01 -20.46
C ALA A 341 11.38 -2.60 -20.27
N ARG A 342 11.87 -1.63 -21.05
CA ARG A 342 11.37 -0.25 -21.04
C ARG A 342 9.93 -0.15 -21.56
N LEU A 343 9.58 -0.91 -22.59
CA LEU A 343 8.21 -0.99 -23.11
C LEU A 343 7.26 -1.51 -22.05
N ILE A 344 7.62 -2.57 -21.33
CA ILE A 344 6.82 -3.11 -20.21
C ILE A 344 6.62 -2.07 -19.11
N GLU A 345 7.66 -1.34 -18.73
CA GLU A 345 7.56 -0.27 -17.72
C GLU A 345 6.62 0.85 -18.13
N LEU A 346 6.72 1.31 -19.37
CA LEU A 346 5.87 2.38 -19.90
C LEU A 346 4.41 1.95 -20.05
N ARG A 347 4.19 0.70 -20.45
CA ARG A 347 2.84 0.12 -20.56
C ARG A 347 2.20 -0.07 -19.19
N ASP A 348 2.93 -0.66 -18.24
CA ASP A 348 2.39 -1.13 -16.97
C ASP A 348 2.37 -0.06 -15.87
N ARG A 349 3.29 0.88 -15.90
CA ARG A 349 3.44 2.06 -14.99
C ARG A 349 3.62 1.70 -13.52
N SER A 350 2.82 0.80 -12.97
CA SER A 350 2.89 0.25 -11.61
C SER A 350 2.82 -1.26 -11.63
N CYS A 351 2.95 -1.89 -10.47
CA CYS A 351 2.82 -3.34 -10.32
C CYS A 351 1.47 -3.84 -10.84
N ARG A 352 1.51 -4.84 -11.71
CA ARG A 352 0.32 -5.38 -12.38
C ARG A 352 -0.47 -6.37 -11.53
N THR A 353 -0.05 -6.67 -10.31
CA THR A 353 -0.90 -7.42 -9.38
C THR A 353 -2.08 -6.53 -8.97
N PRO A 354 -3.33 -6.99 -9.09
CA PRO A 354 -4.49 -6.22 -8.69
C PRO A 354 -4.34 -5.60 -7.29
N TRP A 355 -4.78 -4.36 -7.14
CA TRP A 355 -4.69 -3.53 -5.93
C TRP A 355 -3.27 -3.25 -5.41
N CYS A 356 -2.23 -3.56 -6.20
CA CYS A 356 -0.85 -3.28 -5.84
C CYS A 356 -0.30 -2.13 -6.69
N ASP A 357 -0.35 -0.92 -6.18
CA ASP A 357 0.12 0.29 -6.88
C ASP A 357 1.62 0.56 -6.69
N ALA A 358 2.36 -0.42 -6.16
CA ALA A 358 3.79 -0.29 -5.92
C ALA A 358 4.57 -0.08 -7.23
N PRO A 359 5.69 0.65 -7.22
CA PRO A 359 6.53 0.82 -8.39
C PRO A 359 7.01 -0.51 -8.97
N VAL A 360 7.09 -0.60 -10.29
CA VAL A 360 7.69 -1.75 -10.99
C VAL A 360 9.17 -1.86 -10.62
N ARG A 361 9.57 -3.04 -10.14
CA ARG A 361 10.97 -3.38 -9.83
C ARG A 361 11.49 -4.52 -10.69
N HIS A 362 10.59 -5.42 -11.11
CA HIS A 362 10.90 -6.58 -11.93
C HIS A 362 10.05 -6.55 -13.19
N ARG A 363 10.66 -6.84 -14.33
CA ARG A 363 9.99 -7.22 -15.59
C ARG A 363 10.08 -8.72 -15.64
N ASP A 364 8.96 -9.38 -15.45
CA ASP A 364 8.91 -10.83 -15.28
C ASP A 364 7.95 -11.49 -16.28
N HIS A 365 8.18 -12.76 -16.57
CA HIS A 365 7.31 -13.54 -17.44
C HIS A 365 5.99 -13.85 -16.75
N ILE A 366 4.86 -13.64 -17.41
CA ILE A 366 3.54 -14.04 -16.90
C ILE A 366 3.52 -15.56 -16.77
N ARG A 367 3.64 -16.28 -17.87
CA ARG A 367 3.96 -17.71 -17.87
C ARG A 367 5.47 -17.86 -17.76
N ASP A 368 5.94 -18.55 -16.73
CA ASP A 368 7.36 -18.68 -16.46
C ASP A 368 8.15 -19.21 -17.66
N HIS A 369 9.33 -18.67 -17.90
CA HIS A 369 10.21 -19.12 -18.97
C HIS A 369 10.55 -20.61 -18.86
N SER A 370 10.74 -21.13 -17.65
CA SER A 370 10.96 -22.57 -17.40
C SER A 370 9.77 -23.46 -17.77
N ARG A 371 8.58 -22.88 -17.93
CA ARG A 371 7.34 -23.53 -18.38
C ARG A 371 7.00 -23.21 -19.85
N GLY A 372 7.99 -22.78 -20.64
CA GLY A 372 7.83 -22.47 -22.05
C GLY A 372 7.26 -21.08 -22.35
N GLY A 373 7.25 -20.17 -21.37
CA GLY A 373 6.84 -18.78 -21.58
C GLY A 373 7.86 -18.01 -22.42
N LEU A 374 7.42 -17.37 -23.51
CA LEU A 374 8.27 -16.58 -24.40
C LEU A 374 8.66 -15.25 -23.75
N THR A 375 9.85 -14.75 -24.08
CA THR A 375 10.28 -13.39 -23.72
C THR A 375 9.69 -12.41 -24.73
N SER A 376 8.47 -11.99 -24.50
CA SER A 376 7.71 -11.10 -25.38
C SER A 376 6.94 -10.06 -24.59
N ALA A 377 6.47 -9.01 -25.25
CA ALA A 377 5.61 -8.02 -24.59
C ALA A 377 4.28 -8.63 -24.13
N ALA A 378 3.75 -9.62 -24.86
CA ALA A 378 2.53 -10.32 -24.48
C ALA A 378 2.69 -11.18 -23.22
N ASN A 379 3.87 -11.75 -22.99
CA ASN A 379 4.17 -12.59 -21.82
C ASN A 379 5.00 -11.87 -20.75
N GLY A 380 5.25 -10.58 -20.89
CA GLY A 380 5.98 -9.78 -19.89
C GLY A 380 5.06 -8.92 -19.05
N ALA A 381 5.29 -8.84 -17.74
CA ALA A 381 4.58 -7.96 -16.82
C ALA A 381 5.52 -7.23 -15.87
N GLY A 382 5.19 -5.97 -15.57
CA GLY A 382 5.85 -5.19 -14.54
C GLY A 382 5.32 -5.55 -13.16
N LEU A 383 6.18 -5.99 -12.25
CA LEU A 383 5.82 -6.38 -10.90
C LEU A 383 6.70 -5.68 -9.86
N CYS A 384 6.18 -5.44 -8.67
CA CYS A 384 7.01 -5.09 -7.52
C CYS A 384 7.75 -6.34 -7.00
N ALA A 385 8.77 -6.16 -6.15
CA ALA A 385 9.53 -7.30 -5.63
C ALA A 385 8.66 -8.29 -4.85
N ALA A 386 7.76 -7.80 -3.99
CA ALA A 386 6.89 -8.65 -3.17
C ALA A 386 5.96 -9.53 -4.02
N CYS A 387 5.29 -8.94 -5.02
CA CYS A 387 4.38 -9.67 -5.90
C CYS A 387 5.12 -10.64 -6.82
N ASN A 388 6.31 -10.25 -7.31
CA ASN A 388 7.13 -11.13 -8.11
C ASN A 388 7.58 -12.37 -7.32
N TYR A 389 8.05 -12.18 -6.08
CA TYR A 389 8.44 -13.31 -5.23
C TYR A 389 7.25 -14.18 -4.80
N ALA A 390 6.06 -13.59 -4.59
CA ALA A 390 4.85 -14.35 -4.29
C ALA A 390 4.46 -15.27 -5.44
N LYS A 391 4.49 -14.77 -6.68
CA LYS A 391 4.19 -15.54 -7.90
C LYS A 391 5.12 -16.75 -8.07
N GLN A 392 6.36 -16.66 -7.60
CA GLN A 392 7.31 -17.80 -7.62
C GLN A 392 7.05 -18.83 -6.52
N GLY A 393 6.02 -18.65 -5.71
CA GLY A 393 5.61 -19.61 -4.69
C GLY A 393 4.99 -20.88 -5.33
N SER A 394 4.96 -21.97 -4.55
CA SER A 394 4.34 -23.21 -5.00
C SER A 394 2.86 -22.99 -5.31
N ASP A 395 2.39 -23.62 -6.39
CA ASP A 395 0.99 -23.65 -6.79
C ASP A 395 0.40 -22.30 -7.25
N TRP A 396 1.24 -21.27 -7.40
CA TRP A 396 0.87 -20.05 -8.12
C TRP A 396 1.03 -20.25 -9.63
N SER A 397 0.12 -19.71 -10.40
CA SER A 397 0.24 -19.65 -11.87
C SER A 397 -0.27 -18.32 -12.39
N ALA A 398 0.25 -17.92 -13.54
CA ALA A 398 -0.26 -16.78 -14.28
C ALA A 398 -0.23 -17.08 -15.77
N GLU A 399 -1.27 -16.67 -16.48
CA GLU A 399 -1.43 -16.92 -17.90
C GLU A 399 -1.85 -15.65 -18.64
N PRO A 400 -1.21 -15.32 -19.77
CA PRO A 400 -1.66 -14.25 -20.65
C PRO A 400 -3.07 -14.56 -21.16
N VAL A 401 -3.92 -13.55 -21.23
CA VAL A 401 -5.26 -13.64 -21.79
C VAL A 401 -5.28 -12.87 -23.10
N PRO A 402 -5.69 -13.49 -24.23
CA PRO A 402 -5.87 -12.76 -25.47
C PRO A 402 -6.90 -11.64 -25.33
N GLY A 403 -6.62 -10.49 -25.91
CA GLY A 403 -7.51 -9.34 -25.82
C GLY A 403 -6.96 -8.14 -26.58
N THR A 404 -7.74 -7.07 -26.59
CA THR A 404 -7.37 -5.79 -27.24
C THR A 404 -6.29 -5.05 -26.48
N ARG A 405 -6.27 -5.22 -25.15
CA ARG A 405 -5.21 -4.69 -24.25
C ARG A 405 -4.51 -5.86 -23.56
N HIS A 406 -3.27 -5.63 -23.17
CA HIS A 406 -2.47 -6.63 -22.47
C HIS A 406 -3.12 -7.01 -21.13
N THR A 407 -3.61 -8.24 -21.09
CA THR A 407 -4.34 -8.81 -19.95
C THR A 407 -3.70 -10.13 -19.55
N PHE A 408 -3.72 -10.44 -18.27
CA PHE A 408 -3.38 -11.76 -17.76
C PHE A 408 -4.19 -12.10 -16.50
N THR A 409 -4.33 -13.40 -16.26
CA THR A 409 -4.98 -13.92 -15.05
C THR A 409 -3.95 -14.59 -14.16
N THR A 410 -3.96 -14.23 -12.88
CA THR A 410 -3.19 -14.91 -11.83
C THR A 410 -4.11 -15.83 -11.05
N THR A 411 -3.68 -17.09 -10.84
CA THR A 411 -4.37 -18.07 -10.00
C THR A 411 -3.54 -18.32 -8.74
N THR A 412 -4.17 -18.19 -7.59
CA THR A 412 -3.55 -18.46 -6.28
C THR A 412 -3.54 -19.96 -5.97
N PRO A 413 -2.76 -20.45 -5.01
CA PRO A 413 -2.79 -21.85 -4.56
C PRO A 413 -4.18 -22.33 -4.10
N THR A 414 -5.03 -21.43 -3.62
CA THR A 414 -6.42 -21.70 -3.23
C THR A 414 -7.41 -21.72 -4.40
N GLY A 415 -6.93 -21.57 -5.65
CA GLY A 415 -7.75 -21.61 -6.87
C GLY A 415 -8.44 -20.29 -7.23
N HIS A 416 -8.31 -19.23 -6.42
CA HIS A 416 -8.89 -17.94 -6.75
C HIS A 416 -8.17 -17.29 -7.93
N ARG A 417 -8.95 -16.69 -8.82
CA ARG A 417 -8.45 -16.05 -10.05
C ARG A 417 -8.63 -14.55 -10.00
N TYR A 418 -7.59 -13.84 -10.42
CA TYR A 418 -7.54 -12.37 -10.44
C TYR A 418 -7.03 -11.90 -11.79
N SER A 419 -7.81 -11.09 -12.47
CA SER A 419 -7.44 -10.52 -13.77
C SER A 419 -6.77 -9.15 -13.61
N SER A 420 -5.78 -8.90 -14.46
CA SER A 420 -5.08 -7.62 -14.53
C SER A 420 -4.98 -7.18 -15.99
N GLU A 421 -5.50 -5.99 -16.30
CA GLU A 421 -5.44 -5.37 -17.61
C GLU A 421 -4.52 -4.14 -17.58
N ALA A 422 -3.68 -3.95 -18.62
CA ALA A 422 -2.79 -2.80 -18.71
C ALA A 422 -3.60 -1.50 -18.84
N PRO A 423 -3.20 -0.42 -18.14
CA PRO A 423 -3.84 0.87 -18.33
C PRO A 423 -3.69 1.33 -19.77
N PRO A 424 -4.69 2.02 -20.35
CA PRO A 424 -4.56 2.61 -21.68
C PRO A 424 -3.48 3.69 -21.66
N LEU A 425 -2.80 3.89 -22.79
CA LEU A 425 -2.06 5.13 -22.99
C LEU A 425 -3.04 6.31 -23.02
N PRO A 426 -2.58 7.55 -22.74
CA PRO A 426 -3.40 8.73 -22.92
C PRO A 426 -3.96 8.73 -24.35
N THR A 427 -5.26 8.53 -24.47
CA THR A 427 -6.03 8.66 -25.70
C THR A 427 -7.05 9.75 -25.48
N PRO A 428 -7.49 10.47 -26.52
CA PRO A 428 -8.58 11.42 -26.37
C PRO A 428 -9.75 10.76 -25.64
N TRP A 429 -10.27 11.42 -24.62
CA TRP A 429 -11.45 10.95 -23.91
C TRP A 429 -12.65 11.04 -24.87
N ALA A 430 -13.07 9.92 -25.42
CA ALA A 430 -14.38 9.83 -26.05
C ALA A 430 -15.41 9.94 -24.93
N GLY A 431 -16.11 11.07 -24.84
CA GLY A 431 -17.15 11.28 -23.85
C GLY A 431 -18.18 10.14 -23.84
N PRO A 432 -19.03 10.05 -22.80
CA PRO A 432 -20.02 8.97 -22.65
C PRO A 432 -20.98 8.80 -23.84
N ASP A 433 -21.04 9.78 -24.74
CA ASP A 433 -21.92 9.78 -25.90
C ASP A 433 -21.26 9.28 -27.20
N ALA A 434 -20.07 8.72 -27.15
CA ALA A 434 -19.31 8.23 -28.33
C ALA A 434 -19.35 6.70 -28.47
N ALA A 435 -20.35 6.01 -27.91
CA ALA A 435 -20.57 4.57 -28.05
C ALA A 435 -21.88 4.29 -28.79
#